data_4cb45e0bed43b443913b0ff392aa2e57
#
_entry.id   4cb45e0bed43b443913b0ff392aa2e57
#
_cell.length_a   1.000
_cell.length_b   1.000
_cell.length_c   1.000
_cell.angle_alpha   90.00
_cell.angle_beta   90.00
_cell.angle_gamma   90.00
#
_symmetry.space_group_name_H-M   'P 1'
#
loop_
_entity.id
_entity.type
_entity.pdbx_description
1 polymer ?
#
loop_
_entity_poly.entity_id
_entity_poly.type
_entity_poly.pdbx_seq_one_letter_code
_entity_poly.pdbx_strand_id
1 'polypeptide(L)'
;MEIQVKVDDLKKNKVFVATPMYGGMAHGLYIKSCLDLQTTMARYGVETKFSFLFNESLITRARNYLVDEFLRSDFTHLLFIDSDIHYTPQDVIAMLALDKDVIGGPYPKKSMNWNNIAHAARNHPGLEPRELENLVGDYVFNVVRGTKQFQVTDPLEVLEIGTGFMMVKREVFNKIEAAYPTIKYKPDHVGQANFDGSDRKSTRLNSSHLGISYAVF
;
A
#
# COMPACT_ATOMS: atom_id res chain seq x y z
N MET A 1 7.28 -18.82 0.43
CA MET A 1 6.62 -19.27 -0.84
C MET A 1 7.42 -18.78 -2.04
N GLU A 2 7.66 -19.63 -3.05
CA GLU A 2 8.30 -19.21 -4.31
C GLU A 2 7.20 -18.71 -5.25
N ILE A 3 7.23 -17.41 -5.60
CA ILE A 3 6.25 -16.83 -6.51
C ILE A 3 6.81 -16.95 -7.94
N GLN A 4 6.19 -17.79 -8.76
CA GLN A 4 6.54 -17.88 -10.17
C GLN A 4 5.85 -16.75 -10.94
N VAL A 5 6.66 -15.90 -11.56
CA VAL A 5 6.19 -14.73 -12.29
C VAL A 5 6.41 -14.93 -13.78
N LYS A 6 5.34 -14.90 -14.58
CA LYS A 6 5.45 -14.88 -16.03
C LYS A 6 5.57 -13.44 -16.50
N VAL A 7 6.65 -13.12 -17.20
CA VAL A 7 6.94 -11.76 -17.69
C VAL A 7 5.83 -11.22 -18.58
N ASP A 8 5.22 -12.07 -19.41
CA ASP A 8 4.14 -11.65 -20.31
C ASP A 8 2.85 -11.29 -19.54
N ASP A 9 2.63 -11.84 -18.36
CA ASP A 9 1.50 -11.44 -17.52
C ASP A 9 1.80 -10.12 -16.81
N LEU A 10 3.05 -9.86 -16.43
CA LEU A 10 3.45 -8.56 -15.88
C LEU A 10 3.24 -7.41 -16.87
N LYS A 11 3.59 -7.61 -18.15
CA LYS A 11 3.46 -6.58 -19.22
C LYS A 11 2.02 -6.08 -19.45
N LYS A 12 1.03 -6.85 -19.02
CA LYS A 12 -0.39 -6.44 -19.11
C LYS A 12 -0.77 -5.39 -18.09
N ASN A 13 0.06 -5.20 -17.08
CA ASN A 13 -0.19 -4.29 -15.97
C ASN A 13 0.45 -2.93 -16.24
N LYS A 14 -0.23 -1.88 -15.78
CA LYS A 14 0.25 -0.50 -15.74
C LYS A 14 0.13 0.00 -14.31
N VAL A 15 1.24 0.44 -13.73
CA VAL A 15 1.32 0.79 -12.30
C VAL A 15 1.43 2.29 -12.12
N PHE A 16 0.44 2.87 -11.44
CA PHE A 16 0.44 4.27 -11.03
C PHE A 16 0.90 4.37 -9.58
N VAL A 17 2.13 4.80 -9.37
CA VAL A 17 2.71 5.00 -8.03
C VAL A 17 2.31 6.37 -7.52
N ALA A 18 1.59 6.38 -6.40
CA ALA A 18 0.98 7.57 -5.80
C ALA A 18 1.59 7.85 -4.43
N THR A 19 2.27 8.98 -4.27
CA THR A 19 2.95 9.34 -3.03
C THR A 19 2.54 10.71 -2.54
N PRO A 20 1.83 10.79 -1.40
CA PRO A 20 1.64 12.04 -0.68
C PRO A 20 2.98 12.50 -0.08
N MET A 21 3.40 13.73 -0.37
CA MET A 21 4.67 14.30 0.09
C MET A 21 4.43 15.66 0.78
N TYR A 22 4.02 15.64 2.04
CA TYR A 22 3.87 16.86 2.82
C TYR A 22 5.21 17.58 2.93
N GLY A 23 5.22 18.89 2.63
CA GLY A 23 6.44 19.69 2.59
C GLY A 23 7.43 19.33 1.48
N GLY A 24 7.06 18.48 0.52
CA GLY A 24 7.93 18.06 -0.59
C GLY A 24 9.11 17.18 -0.17
N MET A 25 9.08 16.59 1.04
CA MET A 25 10.18 15.82 1.59
C MET A 25 9.98 14.31 1.37
N ALA A 26 11.09 13.60 1.16
CA ALA A 26 11.13 12.14 1.09
C ALA A 26 12.43 11.59 1.70
N HIS A 27 12.36 10.37 2.21
CA HIS A 27 13.56 9.68 2.69
C HIS A 27 14.44 9.22 1.51
N GLY A 28 15.76 9.29 1.69
CA GLY A 28 16.72 8.88 0.65
C GLY A 28 16.55 7.43 0.20
N LEU A 29 16.22 6.51 1.13
CA LEU A 29 15.94 5.11 0.79
C LEU A 29 14.67 4.95 -0.04
N TYR A 30 13.63 5.75 0.22
CA TYR A 30 12.44 5.79 -0.61
C TYR A 30 12.76 6.24 -2.04
N ILE A 31 13.55 7.31 -2.19
CA ILE A 31 13.99 7.79 -3.52
C ILE A 31 14.75 6.70 -4.27
N LYS A 32 15.69 6.01 -3.57
CA LYS A 32 16.41 4.87 -4.16
C LYS A 32 15.46 3.78 -4.63
N SER A 33 14.47 3.41 -3.80
CA SER A 33 13.46 2.41 -4.15
C SER A 33 12.66 2.80 -5.40
N CYS A 34 12.29 4.07 -5.55
CA CYS A 34 11.59 4.57 -6.76
C CYS A 34 12.45 4.41 -8.02
N LEU A 35 13.74 4.75 -7.96
CA LEU A 35 14.67 4.63 -9.10
C LEU A 35 14.90 3.17 -9.48
N ASP A 36 15.08 2.30 -8.48
CA ASP A 36 15.23 0.85 -8.69
C ASP A 36 13.95 0.24 -9.28
N LEU A 37 12.78 0.65 -8.80
CA LEU A 37 11.48 0.23 -9.32
C LEU A 37 11.33 0.67 -10.78
N GLN A 38 11.55 1.93 -11.10
CA GLN A 38 11.46 2.46 -12.46
C GLN A 38 12.34 1.66 -13.43
N THR A 39 13.60 1.42 -13.03
CA THR A 39 14.56 0.66 -13.83
C THR A 39 14.10 -0.78 -14.04
N THR A 40 13.60 -1.42 -12.99
CA THR A 40 13.16 -2.82 -13.03
C THR A 40 11.89 -2.98 -13.88
N MET A 41 10.90 -2.12 -13.68
CA MET A 41 9.66 -2.13 -14.46
C MET A 41 9.91 -1.89 -15.95
N ALA A 42 10.81 -0.96 -16.29
CA ALA A 42 11.22 -0.73 -17.67
C ALA A 42 11.84 -1.97 -18.32
N ARG A 43 12.68 -2.71 -17.58
CA ARG A 43 13.26 -3.99 -18.07
C ARG A 43 12.21 -5.06 -18.35
N TYR A 44 11.16 -5.12 -17.55
CA TYR A 44 10.06 -6.07 -17.74
C TYR A 44 8.98 -5.56 -18.71
N GLY A 45 9.11 -4.33 -19.21
CA GLY A 45 8.12 -3.73 -20.11
C GLY A 45 6.79 -3.38 -19.44
N VAL A 46 6.82 -3.13 -18.13
CA VAL A 46 5.65 -2.68 -17.34
C VAL A 46 5.63 -1.16 -17.32
N GLU A 47 4.57 -0.57 -17.84
CA GLU A 47 4.38 0.88 -17.81
C GLU A 47 4.19 1.36 -16.37
N THR A 48 4.99 2.33 -15.94
CA THR A 48 4.98 2.85 -14.57
C THR A 48 5.00 4.37 -14.59
N LYS A 49 4.07 5.00 -13.88
CA LYS A 49 4.02 6.45 -13.66
C LYS A 49 4.14 6.75 -12.18
N PHE A 50 4.99 7.71 -11.82
CA PHE A 50 5.09 8.25 -10.47
C PHE A 50 4.34 9.59 -10.39
N SER A 51 3.45 9.70 -9.42
CA SER A 51 2.74 10.94 -9.09
C SER A 51 3.04 11.32 -7.65
N PHE A 52 3.61 12.50 -7.47
CA PHE A 52 3.98 13.07 -6.17
C PHE A 52 3.07 14.26 -5.87
N LEU A 53 2.30 14.18 -4.80
CA LEU A 53 1.44 15.28 -4.37
C LEU A 53 2.08 16.04 -3.22
N PHE A 54 2.43 17.29 -3.49
CA PHE A 54 3.11 18.17 -2.53
C PHE A 54 2.13 19.02 -1.72
N ASN A 55 2.53 19.40 -0.51
CA ASN A 55 1.92 20.44 0.31
C ASN A 55 0.44 20.24 0.70
N GLU A 56 -0.08 19.00 0.60
CA GLU A 56 -1.42 18.70 1.12
C GLU A 56 -1.33 18.17 2.56
N SER A 57 -1.86 18.93 3.51
CA SER A 57 -1.77 18.64 4.93
C SER A 57 -2.72 17.51 5.39
N LEU A 58 -3.85 17.32 4.69
CA LEU A 58 -4.81 16.28 5.01
C LEU A 58 -4.52 15.03 4.17
N ILE A 59 -3.94 14.02 4.79
CA ILE A 59 -3.54 12.77 4.12
C ILE A 59 -4.70 12.09 3.36
N THR A 60 -5.92 12.16 3.89
CA THR A 60 -7.11 11.61 3.23
C THR A 60 -7.46 12.36 1.95
N ARG A 61 -7.32 13.70 1.96
CA ARG A 61 -7.55 14.54 0.79
C ARG A 61 -6.46 14.33 -0.25
N ALA A 62 -5.19 14.22 0.19
CA ALA A 62 -4.07 13.91 -0.68
C ALA A 62 -4.29 12.58 -1.44
N ARG A 63 -4.69 11.53 -0.73
CA ARG A 63 -4.95 10.24 -1.36
C ARG A 63 -6.16 10.27 -2.29
N ASN A 64 -7.24 10.99 -1.93
CA ASN A 64 -8.38 11.15 -2.82
C ASN A 64 -8.01 11.86 -4.12
N TYR A 65 -7.15 12.89 -4.04
CA TYR A 65 -6.64 13.57 -5.23
C TYR A 65 -5.84 12.63 -6.14
N LEU A 66 -4.92 11.86 -5.57
CA LEU A 66 -4.13 10.88 -6.31
C LEU A 66 -4.98 9.76 -6.93
N VAL A 67 -6.07 9.35 -6.25
CA VAL A 67 -7.06 8.42 -6.82
C VAL A 67 -7.78 9.03 -8.00
N ASP A 68 -8.19 10.30 -7.92
CA ASP A 68 -8.83 10.98 -9.04
C ASP A 68 -7.89 11.08 -10.25
N GLU A 69 -6.62 11.44 -10.03
CA GLU A 69 -5.62 11.45 -11.10
C GLU A 69 -5.42 10.07 -11.72
N PHE A 70 -5.35 9.02 -10.90
CA PHE A 70 -5.28 7.64 -11.37
C PHE A 70 -6.50 7.26 -12.20
N LEU A 71 -7.71 7.59 -11.75
CA LEU A 71 -8.95 7.23 -12.45
C LEU A 71 -9.12 7.97 -13.79
N ARG A 72 -8.49 9.12 -13.97
CA ARG A 72 -8.43 9.85 -15.26
C ARG A 72 -7.40 9.29 -16.24
N SER A 73 -6.55 8.38 -15.78
CA SER A 73 -5.54 7.70 -16.59
C SER A 73 -6.05 6.34 -17.09
N ASP A 74 -5.23 5.60 -17.84
CA ASP A 74 -5.50 4.23 -18.29
C ASP A 74 -4.72 3.16 -17.48
N PHE A 75 -4.12 3.54 -16.36
CA PHE A 75 -3.38 2.62 -15.49
C PHE A 75 -4.30 1.60 -14.82
N THR A 76 -3.81 0.37 -14.66
CA THR A 76 -4.60 -0.76 -14.15
C THR A 76 -4.52 -0.91 -12.64
N HIS A 77 -3.39 -0.50 -12.04
CA HIS A 77 -3.10 -0.64 -10.61
C HIS A 77 -2.67 0.70 -10.04
N LEU A 78 -3.25 1.06 -8.90
CA LEU A 78 -2.81 2.18 -8.06
C LEU A 78 -1.96 1.61 -6.94
N LEU A 79 -0.74 2.11 -6.79
CA LEU A 79 0.18 1.74 -5.73
C LEU A 79 0.44 2.96 -4.84
N PHE A 80 -0.16 2.98 -3.66
CA PHE A 80 0.20 3.95 -2.62
C PHE A 80 1.49 3.56 -1.94
N ILE A 81 2.42 4.51 -1.84
CA ILE A 81 3.64 4.37 -1.03
C ILE A 81 3.88 5.68 -0.30
N ASP A 82 4.01 5.64 1.04
CA ASP A 82 4.39 6.81 1.82
C ASP A 82 5.88 7.15 1.59
N SER A 83 6.21 8.44 1.59
CA SER A 83 7.54 8.97 1.21
C SER A 83 8.68 8.61 2.17
N ASP A 84 8.40 7.87 3.23
CA ASP A 84 9.35 7.38 4.23
C ASP A 84 9.46 5.84 4.28
N ILE A 85 8.81 5.11 3.36
CA ILE A 85 8.88 3.66 3.27
C ILE A 85 9.95 3.22 2.27
N HIS A 86 10.87 2.39 2.75
CA HIS A 86 11.81 1.65 1.91
C HIS A 86 11.17 0.35 1.43
N TYR A 87 11.29 0.05 0.16
CA TYR A 87 10.78 -1.17 -0.48
C TYR A 87 11.70 -1.62 -1.60
N THR A 88 11.52 -2.85 -2.07
CA THR A 88 12.25 -3.38 -3.22
C THR A 88 11.33 -3.51 -4.45
N PRO A 89 11.87 -3.48 -5.68
CA PRO A 89 11.08 -3.76 -6.87
C PRO A 89 10.41 -5.15 -6.83
N GLN A 90 11.05 -6.12 -6.17
CA GLN A 90 10.54 -7.48 -6.01
C GLN A 90 9.24 -7.51 -5.22
N ASP A 91 9.08 -6.64 -4.22
CA ASP A 91 7.84 -6.53 -3.45
C ASP A 91 6.67 -6.12 -4.35
N VAL A 92 6.89 -5.13 -5.24
CA VAL A 92 5.87 -4.67 -6.19
C VAL A 92 5.54 -5.74 -7.25
N ILE A 93 6.56 -6.45 -7.74
CA ILE A 93 6.38 -7.56 -8.68
C ILE A 93 5.58 -8.69 -8.02
N ALA A 94 5.87 -9.00 -6.76
CA ALA A 94 5.13 -10.00 -5.98
C ALA A 94 3.65 -9.61 -5.81
N MET A 95 3.37 -8.34 -5.50
CA MET A 95 2.00 -7.81 -5.43
C MET A 95 1.25 -8.02 -6.76
N LEU A 96 1.87 -7.69 -7.89
CA LEU A 96 1.27 -7.89 -9.22
C LEU A 96 1.04 -9.38 -9.52
N ALA A 97 2.01 -10.24 -9.19
CA ALA A 97 1.94 -11.67 -9.44
C ALA A 97 0.87 -12.39 -8.59
N LEU A 98 0.63 -11.91 -7.37
CA LEU A 98 -0.41 -12.43 -6.47
C LEU A 98 -1.82 -12.04 -6.92
N ASP A 99 -1.95 -11.05 -7.78
CA ASP A 99 -3.18 -10.64 -8.49
C ASP A 99 -4.40 -10.46 -7.57
N LYS A 100 -4.22 -9.85 -6.39
CA LYS A 100 -5.31 -9.56 -5.44
C LYS A 100 -5.97 -8.22 -5.76
N ASP A 101 -7.26 -8.09 -5.44
CA ASP A 101 -8.02 -6.84 -5.60
C ASP A 101 -7.37 -5.69 -4.83
N VAL A 102 -7.00 -5.96 -3.58
CA VAL A 102 -6.25 -5.07 -2.70
C VAL A 102 -5.16 -5.89 -2.01
N ILE A 103 -3.93 -5.44 -2.07
CA ILE A 103 -2.78 -6.10 -1.44
C ILE A 103 -1.85 -5.06 -0.84
N GLY A 104 -1.25 -5.35 0.31
CA GLY A 104 -0.28 -4.47 0.94
C GLY A 104 0.95 -5.19 1.46
N GLY A 105 2.07 -4.50 1.48
CA GLY A 105 3.26 -4.92 2.19
C GLY A 105 3.17 -4.51 3.67
N PRO A 106 3.49 -5.41 4.61
CA PRO A 106 3.55 -5.07 6.01
C PRO A 106 4.70 -4.10 6.27
N TYR A 107 4.43 -3.03 6.99
CA TYR A 107 5.46 -2.10 7.46
C TYR A 107 5.27 -1.81 8.96
N PRO A 108 6.36 -1.53 9.70
CA PRO A 108 6.27 -1.34 11.14
C PRO A 108 5.53 -0.06 11.51
N LYS A 109 4.80 -0.11 12.62
CA LYS A 109 4.29 1.08 13.28
C LYS A 109 5.44 1.93 13.80
N LYS A 110 5.28 3.25 13.82
CA LYS A 110 6.26 4.20 14.39
C LYS A 110 6.20 4.21 15.93
N SER A 111 6.06 3.04 16.54
CA SER A 111 5.98 2.87 18.00
C SER A 111 6.74 1.62 18.43
N MET A 112 7.41 1.69 19.57
CA MET A 112 8.06 0.54 20.20
C MET A 112 7.04 -0.22 21.05
N ASN A 113 6.96 -1.54 20.86
CA ASN A 113 6.20 -2.40 21.75
C ASN A 113 7.07 -2.86 22.93
N TRP A 114 7.07 -2.07 24.01
CA TRP A 114 7.85 -2.34 25.21
C TRP A 114 7.52 -3.67 25.87
N ASN A 115 6.28 -4.16 25.74
CA ASN A 115 5.88 -5.45 26.27
C ASN A 115 6.57 -6.59 25.51
N ASN A 116 6.65 -6.48 24.18
CA ASN A 116 7.36 -7.47 23.35
C ASN A 116 8.86 -7.50 23.69
N ILE A 117 9.48 -6.32 23.86
CA ILE A 117 10.89 -6.22 24.27
C ILE A 117 11.10 -6.89 25.62
N ALA A 118 10.30 -6.54 26.61
CA ALA A 118 10.41 -7.11 27.94
C ALA A 118 10.17 -8.62 27.97
N HIS A 119 9.23 -9.11 27.16
CA HIS A 119 8.97 -10.53 27.00
C HIS A 119 10.15 -11.25 26.34
N ALA A 120 10.68 -10.70 25.25
CA ALA A 120 11.82 -11.27 24.54
C ALA A 120 13.07 -11.33 25.43
N ALA A 121 13.40 -10.26 26.13
CA ALA A 121 14.55 -10.20 27.01
C ALA A 121 14.47 -11.21 28.18
N ARG A 122 13.26 -11.50 28.69
CA ARG A 122 13.06 -12.49 29.76
C ARG A 122 13.14 -13.93 29.27
N ASN A 123 12.60 -14.20 28.07
CA ASN A 123 12.47 -15.57 27.56
C ASN A 123 13.65 -16.00 26.67
N HIS A 124 14.44 -15.03 26.20
CA HIS A 124 15.62 -15.27 25.36
C HIS A 124 16.83 -14.49 25.89
N PRO A 125 17.37 -14.86 27.08
CA PRO A 125 18.44 -14.11 27.75
C PRO A 125 19.78 -14.12 26.99
N GLY A 126 19.90 -14.94 25.93
CA GLY A 126 21.08 -14.97 25.06
C GLY A 126 21.01 -14.11 23.80
N LEU A 127 19.92 -13.34 23.62
CA LEU A 127 19.81 -12.41 22.48
C LEU A 127 20.71 -11.20 22.71
N GLU A 128 21.48 -10.85 21.69
CA GLU A 128 22.21 -9.58 21.68
C GLU A 128 21.23 -8.39 21.61
N PRO A 129 21.58 -7.22 22.21
CA PRO A 129 20.68 -6.05 22.22
C PRO A 129 20.17 -5.63 20.84
N ARG A 130 20.98 -5.82 19.78
CA ARG A 130 20.59 -5.52 18.39
C ARG A 130 19.51 -6.47 17.84
N GLU A 131 19.45 -7.71 18.31
CA GLU A 131 18.44 -8.67 17.91
C GLU A 131 17.07 -8.32 18.49
N LEU A 132 17.03 -7.60 19.61
CA LEU A 132 15.80 -7.08 20.20
C LEU A 132 15.11 -6.06 19.31
N GLU A 133 15.82 -5.34 18.43
CA GLU A 133 15.23 -4.42 17.45
C GLU A 133 14.23 -5.12 16.53
N ASN A 134 14.46 -6.37 16.19
CA ASN A 134 13.57 -7.15 15.33
C ASN A 134 12.25 -7.54 16.03
N LEU A 135 12.18 -7.40 17.35
CA LEU A 135 11.05 -7.81 18.19
C LEU A 135 10.25 -6.63 18.74
N VAL A 136 10.69 -5.38 18.46
CA VAL A 136 10.07 -4.16 19.01
C VAL A 136 8.86 -3.66 18.21
N GLY A 137 8.71 -4.08 16.95
CA GLY A 137 7.71 -3.54 16.03
C GLY A 137 6.40 -4.29 16.05
N ASP A 138 5.30 -3.54 16.01
CA ASP A 138 4.02 -4.03 15.50
C ASP A 138 3.90 -3.62 14.04
N TYR A 139 3.26 -4.47 13.23
CA TYR A 139 2.98 -4.18 11.83
C TYR A 139 1.61 -3.55 11.63
N VAL A 140 1.46 -2.81 10.51
CA VAL A 140 0.22 -2.08 10.21
C VAL A 140 -0.72 -2.97 9.39
N PHE A 141 -1.30 -3.98 10.02
CA PHE A 141 -2.42 -4.78 9.49
C PHE A 141 -3.17 -5.47 10.62
N ASN A 142 -4.42 -5.86 10.37
CA ASN A 142 -5.24 -6.62 11.30
C ASN A 142 -5.68 -7.93 10.65
N VAL A 143 -5.32 -9.05 11.30
CA VAL A 143 -5.67 -10.40 10.82
C VAL A 143 -7.16 -10.69 10.98
N VAL A 144 -7.67 -11.60 10.17
CA VAL A 144 -9.03 -12.13 10.30
C VAL A 144 -9.20 -12.78 11.68
N ARG A 145 -10.34 -12.53 12.33
CA ARG A 145 -10.63 -13.10 13.66
C ARG A 145 -10.53 -14.62 13.61
N GLY A 146 -9.80 -15.19 14.56
CA GLY A 146 -9.57 -16.63 14.65
C GLY A 146 -8.26 -17.13 14.05
N THR A 147 -7.51 -16.30 13.32
CA THR A 147 -6.15 -16.61 12.88
C THR A 147 -5.24 -16.71 14.10
N LYS A 148 -4.79 -17.93 14.42
CA LYS A 148 -3.94 -18.18 15.60
C LYS A 148 -2.45 -18.11 15.31
N GLN A 149 -2.05 -18.53 14.10
CA GLN A 149 -0.65 -18.55 13.64
C GLN A 149 -0.62 -18.29 12.15
N PHE A 150 0.38 -17.57 11.68
CA PHE A 150 0.69 -17.36 10.27
C PHE A 150 2.20 -17.23 10.09
N GLN A 151 2.67 -17.55 8.89
CA GLN A 151 4.06 -17.32 8.52
C GLN A 151 4.15 -15.98 7.79
N VAL A 152 5.10 -15.15 8.20
CA VAL A 152 5.30 -13.80 7.61
C VAL A 152 5.73 -13.88 6.13
N THR A 153 6.17 -15.07 5.69
CA THR A 153 6.61 -15.34 4.31
C THR A 153 5.48 -15.70 3.35
N ASP A 154 4.27 -15.90 3.86
CA ASP A 154 3.13 -16.31 3.04
C ASP A 154 2.06 -15.23 3.00
N PRO A 155 1.38 -15.04 1.84
CA PRO A 155 0.27 -14.12 1.74
C PRO A 155 -0.82 -14.48 2.74
N LEU A 156 -1.29 -13.47 3.48
CA LEU A 156 -2.30 -13.61 4.51
C LEU A 156 -3.52 -12.78 4.17
N GLU A 157 -4.70 -13.38 4.28
CA GLU A 157 -5.95 -12.64 4.24
C GLU A 157 -6.13 -11.84 5.54
N VAL A 158 -6.45 -10.55 5.39
CA VAL A 158 -6.56 -9.61 6.51
C VAL A 158 -7.85 -8.82 6.48
N LEU A 159 -8.27 -8.30 7.63
CA LEU A 159 -9.43 -7.40 7.72
C LEU A 159 -9.08 -5.97 7.32
N GLU A 160 -7.87 -5.53 7.65
CA GLU A 160 -7.42 -4.17 7.42
C GLU A 160 -5.93 -4.18 7.09
N ILE A 161 -5.53 -3.33 6.15
CA ILE A 161 -4.13 -3.08 5.80
C ILE A 161 -3.81 -1.58 5.88
N GLY A 162 -2.55 -1.27 6.10
CA GLY A 162 -2.07 0.11 6.06
C GLY A 162 -1.98 0.64 4.64
N THR A 163 -2.36 1.90 4.46
CA THR A 163 -2.32 2.56 3.15
C THR A 163 -0.93 3.07 2.76
N GLY A 164 0.07 2.92 3.64
CA GLY A 164 1.44 3.39 3.41
C GLY A 164 2.21 2.56 2.39
N PHE A 165 1.82 1.30 2.17
CA PHE A 165 2.33 0.45 1.09
C PHE A 165 1.21 -0.49 0.61
N MET A 166 0.35 -0.01 -0.29
CA MET A 166 -0.88 -0.69 -0.69
C MET A 166 -1.13 -0.56 -2.19
N MET A 167 -1.34 -1.68 -2.85
CA MET A 167 -1.76 -1.76 -4.24
C MET A 167 -3.26 -2.07 -4.35
N VAL A 168 -3.95 -1.38 -5.25
CA VAL A 168 -5.39 -1.52 -5.50
C VAL A 168 -5.66 -1.60 -6.99
N LYS A 169 -6.39 -2.60 -7.45
CA LYS A 169 -6.84 -2.69 -8.83
C LYS A 169 -7.87 -1.60 -9.16
N ARG A 170 -7.86 -1.11 -10.39
CA ARG A 170 -8.82 -0.11 -10.89
C ARG A 170 -10.29 -0.53 -10.67
N GLU A 171 -10.60 -1.79 -10.92
CA GLU A 171 -11.95 -2.31 -10.81
C GLU A 171 -12.54 -2.23 -9.39
N VAL A 172 -11.69 -2.20 -8.36
CA VAL A 172 -12.10 -2.00 -6.97
C VAL A 172 -12.78 -0.64 -6.79
N PHE A 173 -12.23 0.40 -7.39
CA PHE A 173 -12.82 1.73 -7.34
C PHE A 173 -14.18 1.78 -8.03
N ASN A 174 -14.35 1.08 -9.15
CA ASN A 174 -15.61 0.96 -9.84
C ASN A 174 -16.65 0.22 -9.00
N LYS A 175 -16.25 -0.87 -8.33
CA LYS A 175 -17.11 -1.62 -7.40
C LYS A 175 -17.56 -0.74 -6.22
N ILE A 176 -16.62 0.04 -5.65
CA ILE A 176 -16.91 0.97 -4.54
C ILE A 176 -17.90 2.05 -4.98
N GLU A 177 -17.68 2.64 -6.14
CA GLU A 177 -18.53 3.71 -6.66
C GLU A 177 -19.96 3.20 -6.96
N ALA A 178 -20.06 2.00 -7.52
CA ALA A 178 -21.37 1.37 -7.80
C ALA A 178 -22.13 1.02 -6.50
N ALA A 179 -21.41 0.56 -5.46
CA ALA A 179 -22.01 0.20 -4.18
C ALA A 179 -22.38 1.42 -3.31
N TYR A 180 -21.65 2.51 -3.45
CA TYR A 180 -21.80 3.72 -2.63
C TYR A 180 -21.78 5.00 -3.49
N PRO A 181 -22.82 5.24 -4.31
CA PRO A 181 -22.84 6.39 -5.23
C PRO A 181 -22.80 7.75 -4.51
N THR A 182 -23.20 7.80 -3.25
CA THR A 182 -23.27 9.00 -2.42
C THR A 182 -21.92 9.42 -1.82
N ILE A 183 -20.86 8.61 -1.94
CA ILE A 183 -19.54 8.97 -1.39
C ILE A 183 -18.77 9.99 -2.26
N LYS A 184 -19.22 10.25 -3.48
CA LYS A 184 -18.66 11.30 -4.33
C LYS A 184 -18.96 12.68 -3.75
N TYR A 185 -17.97 13.53 -3.71
CA TYR A 185 -18.11 14.92 -3.34
C TYR A 185 -17.31 15.82 -4.28
N LYS A 186 -17.76 17.06 -4.43
CA LYS A 186 -16.97 18.10 -5.10
C LYS A 186 -16.19 18.85 -4.02
N PRO A 187 -14.86 18.87 -4.08
CA PRO A 187 -14.07 19.61 -3.10
C PRO A 187 -14.22 21.12 -3.31
N ASP A 188 -14.33 21.87 -2.22
CA ASP A 188 -14.41 23.33 -2.20
C ASP A 188 -13.02 23.99 -2.45
N HIS A 189 -12.24 23.49 -3.39
CA HIS A 189 -10.92 24.03 -3.68
C HIS A 189 -11.00 25.07 -4.78
N VAL A 190 -10.71 26.28 -4.40
CA VAL A 190 -10.53 27.41 -5.31
C VAL A 190 -9.37 27.10 -6.28
N GLY A 191 -9.66 26.95 -7.57
CA GLY A 191 -8.67 26.79 -8.62
C GLY A 191 -8.51 25.36 -9.21
N GLN A 192 -9.17 24.34 -8.66
CA GLN A 192 -9.17 22.99 -9.23
C GLN A 192 -10.51 22.66 -9.91
N ALA A 193 -10.74 23.25 -11.06
CA ALA A 193 -12.02 23.20 -11.78
C ALA A 193 -12.48 21.80 -12.20
N ASN A 194 -11.62 20.78 -12.13
CA ASN A 194 -11.87 19.44 -12.65
C ASN A 194 -11.58 18.31 -11.65
N PHE A 195 -11.48 18.59 -10.36
CA PHE A 195 -11.29 17.56 -9.35
C PHE A 195 -12.64 16.98 -8.93
N ASP A 196 -12.81 15.69 -9.12
CA ASP A 196 -13.99 14.95 -8.68
C ASP A 196 -13.56 14.02 -7.53
N GLY A 197 -13.59 14.53 -6.30
CA GLY A 197 -13.23 13.78 -5.10
C GLY A 197 -14.34 12.82 -4.68
N SER A 198 -13.96 11.73 -4.04
CA SER A 198 -14.89 10.89 -3.30
C SER A 198 -14.42 10.77 -1.86
N ASP A 199 -15.34 10.81 -0.89
CA ASP A 199 -15.01 10.50 0.50
C ASP A 199 -14.75 8.99 0.63
N ARG A 200 -13.54 8.60 0.26
CA ARG A 200 -13.05 7.22 0.34
C ARG A 200 -12.36 6.96 1.68
N LYS A 201 -12.54 7.84 2.66
CA LYS A 201 -11.97 7.75 4.00
C LYS A 201 -12.31 6.48 4.74
N SER A 202 -13.51 6.01 4.54
CA SER A 202 -14.03 4.87 5.30
C SER A 202 -13.92 3.59 4.51
N THR A 203 -12.76 3.31 3.93
CA THR A 203 -12.48 1.98 3.42
C THR A 203 -12.33 0.94 4.54
N ARG A 204 -13.10 1.08 5.61
CA ARG A 204 -13.60 -0.06 6.37
C ARG A 204 -14.67 -0.76 5.54
N LEU A 205 -14.32 -1.02 4.28
CA LEU A 205 -15.15 -1.82 3.42
C LEU A 205 -15.07 -3.24 3.95
N ASN A 206 -16.18 -3.71 4.46
CA ASN A 206 -16.32 -5.12 4.75
C ASN A 206 -16.15 -5.87 3.42
N SER A 207 -15.00 -6.47 3.21
CA SER A 207 -14.61 -7.18 1.98
C SER A 207 -15.65 -8.21 1.54
N SER A 208 -16.38 -8.79 2.51
CA SER A 208 -17.43 -9.76 2.25
C SER A 208 -18.64 -9.22 1.48
N HIS A 209 -18.95 -7.91 1.57
CA HIS A 209 -20.10 -7.32 0.89
C HIS A 209 -19.82 -6.93 -0.57
N LEU A 210 -18.56 -6.71 -0.92
CA LEU A 210 -18.17 -6.26 -2.25
C LEU A 210 -17.42 -7.31 -3.07
N GLY A 211 -17.12 -8.48 -2.50
CA GLY A 211 -16.30 -9.50 -3.13
C GLY A 211 -14.87 -9.02 -3.42
N ILE A 212 -14.37 -8.11 -2.58
CA ILE A 212 -12.99 -7.59 -2.65
C ILE A 212 -12.11 -8.41 -1.72
N SER A 213 -11.00 -8.94 -2.23
CA SER A 213 -10.01 -9.67 -1.44
C SER A 213 -8.87 -8.75 -0.99
N TYR A 214 -8.56 -8.77 0.30
CA TYR A 214 -7.40 -8.10 0.89
C TYR A 214 -6.34 -9.13 1.24
N ALA A 215 -5.09 -8.85 0.92
CA ALA A 215 -3.96 -9.68 1.32
C ALA A 215 -2.77 -8.81 1.76
N VAL A 216 -1.95 -9.38 2.66
CA VAL A 216 -0.63 -8.88 3.06
C VAL A 216 0.38 -9.98 2.77
N PHE A 217 1.57 -9.64 2.34
CA PHE A 217 2.64 -10.62 2.08
C PHE A 217 3.98 -10.15 2.66
#